data_84818b44491170379f2b14b797aa40b3
#
_entry.id   84818b44491170379f2b14b797aa40b3
#
_cell.length_a   1.000
_cell.length_b   1.000
_cell.length_c   1.000
_cell.angle_alpha   90.00
_cell.angle_beta   90.00
_cell.angle_gamma   90.00
#
_symmetry.space_group_name_H-M   'P 1'
#
loop_
_entity.id
_entity.type
_entity.pdbx_description
1 polymer ?
#
loop_
_entity_poly.entity_id
_entity_poly.type
_entity_poly.pdbx_seq_one_letter_code
_entity_poly.pdbx_strand_id
1 'polypeptide(L)'
;MKDIIKYYLQLIVLMFCLFTSACSDDDETVTPVFPDLQKIECAVGDTKTLTFEATDNWILISSSLWCYFEQDGEQTFTCSGGVGEQTVTIHISDDATELMKSYKAELTMTMAGSRQVIAEVTRPSTGYELHAFDAEQTIEYTAENPYVQDYGGKAYFWVSSNADWIVESSESLDLSKTNISGEAGNNVKITPLLKQGTENRKTAWTQELIFKNRKGEVISKLPVHYDGIPADKIEFSNDNIYSNKIKASVDGESYTFKNQSYEAEGVPLTVIARNDEYTYVCVEYTSTMGPETGWNEEWSFKLLTGFKNWLWIEDDSEGNLMIAAKSNDGASRSAYLMVFPNLVYAEVENDFENKVFSKEGIVGEYSNYIGALIEQDAFVATSGLSIMDSYTFRPLYDGAGNAIQAEPYAGEMTE
;
A
#
# COMPACT_ATOMS: atom_id res chain seq x y z
N MET A 1 -5.16 -40.38 -21.58
CA MET A 1 -6.56 -39.91 -21.61
C MET A 1 -7.15 -39.80 -23.03
N LYS A 2 -6.43 -39.32 -24.05
CA LYS A 2 -6.97 -39.21 -25.42
C LYS A 2 -7.32 -40.58 -26.08
N ASP A 3 -6.64 -41.62 -25.74
CA ASP A 3 -6.86 -42.92 -26.36
C ASP A 3 -8.02 -43.72 -25.75
N ILE A 4 -8.33 -43.46 -24.47
CA ILE A 4 -9.49 -44.07 -23.78
C ILE A 4 -10.81 -43.52 -24.34
N ILE A 5 -10.87 -42.23 -24.66
CA ILE A 5 -12.03 -41.60 -25.27
C ILE A 5 -12.30 -42.13 -26.69
N LYS A 6 -11.25 -42.47 -27.44
CA LYS A 6 -11.37 -43.06 -28.75
C LYS A 6 -11.98 -44.46 -28.72
N TYR A 7 -11.59 -45.27 -27.75
CA TYR A 7 -12.13 -46.61 -27.59
C TYR A 7 -13.62 -46.61 -27.16
N TYR A 8 -14.00 -45.70 -26.30
CA TYR A 8 -15.43 -45.53 -25.92
C TYR A 8 -16.30 -45.07 -27.09
N LEU A 9 -15.76 -44.13 -27.90
CA LEU A 9 -16.48 -43.66 -29.08
C LEU A 9 -16.66 -44.75 -30.12
N GLN A 10 -15.63 -45.64 -30.33
CA GLN A 10 -15.73 -46.79 -31.23
C GLN A 10 -16.67 -47.87 -30.69
N LEU A 11 -16.73 -48.09 -29.38
CA LEU A 11 -17.65 -49.07 -28.79
C LEU A 11 -19.13 -48.64 -28.92
N ILE A 12 -19.40 -47.35 -28.79
CA ILE A 12 -20.73 -46.76 -28.98
C ILE A 12 -21.19 -46.88 -30.46
N VAL A 13 -20.26 -46.65 -31.40
CA VAL A 13 -20.55 -46.80 -32.85
C VAL A 13 -20.80 -48.27 -33.21
N LEU A 14 -20.06 -49.22 -32.61
CA LEU A 14 -20.20 -50.64 -32.89
C LEU A 14 -21.53 -51.19 -32.31
N MET A 15 -22.01 -50.70 -31.19
CA MET A 15 -23.27 -51.07 -30.59
C MET A 15 -24.47 -50.57 -31.39
N PHE A 16 -24.30 -49.52 -32.18
CA PHE A 16 -25.34 -48.89 -33.00
C PHE A 16 -25.58 -49.69 -34.34
N CYS A 17 -24.60 -50.50 -34.78
CA CYS A 17 -24.71 -51.27 -36.04
C CYS A 17 -25.43 -52.62 -35.88
N LEU A 18 -25.78 -53.06 -34.68
CA LEU A 18 -26.35 -54.38 -34.43
C LEU A 18 -27.90 -54.41 -34.40
N PHE A 19 -28.57 -53.26 -34.58
CA PHE A 19 -30.03 -53.19 -34.52
C PHE A 19 -30.74 -52.94 -35.86
N THR A 20 -30.07 -53.22 -36.99
CA THR A 20 -30.73 -53.11 -38.28
C THR A 20 -30.97 -54.48 -38.90
N SER A 21 -31.85 -55.29 -38.36
CA SER A 21 -32.57 -56.29 -39.13
C SER A 21 -33.75 -56.84 -38.29
N ALA A 22 -34.96 -56.39 -38.59
CA ALA A 22 -36.09 -57.28 -38.72
C ALA A 22 -37.39 -56.50 -38.89
N CYS A 23 -38.09 -56.91 -39.95
CA CYS A 23 -39.52 -56.96 -40.18
C CYS A 23 -40.29 -55.69 -40.52
N SER A 24 -40.76 -55.74 -41.74
CA SER A 24 -41.95 -55.06 -42.23
C SER A 24 -43.18 -55.61 -41.51
N ASP A 25 -43.83 -54.78 -40.75
CA ASP A 25 -45.27 -54.79 -40.57
C ASP A 25 -45.78 -53.36 -40.74
N ASP A 26 -46.86 -53.20 -41.48
CA ASP A 26 -47.50 -51.90 -41.69
C ASP A 26 -48.21 -51.45 -40.40
N ASP A 27 -47.36 -51.02 -39.43
CA ASP A 27 -47.79 -50.18 -38.32
C ASP A 27 -47.75 -48.73 -38.78
N GLU A 28 -48.87 -48.05 -38.75
CA GLU A 28 -48.99 -46.60 -38.83
C GLU A 28 -47.91 -46.03 -37.92
N THR A 29 -46.85 -45.50 -38.49
CA THR A 29 -45.78 -44.82 -37.71
C THR A 29 -46.41 -43.60 -37.08
N VAL A 30 -46.89 -43.76 -35.88
CA VAL A 30 -47.37 -42.65 -35.06
C VAL A 30 -46.19 -41.72 -34.87
N THR A 31 -46.27 -40.57 -35.53
CA THR A 31 -45.22 -39.55 -35.38
C THR A 31 -45.23 -39.10 -33.91
N PRO A 32 -44.13 -39.30 -33.19
CA PRO A 32 -44.11 -38.93 -31.78
C PRO A 32 -44.33 -37.44 -31.60
N VAL A 33 -45.16 -37.05 -30.67
CA VAL A 33 -45.35 -35.65 -30.28
C VAL A 33 -44.40 -35.34 -29.15
N PHE A 34 -43.41 -34.53 -29.45
CA PHE A 34 -42.43 -34.08 -28.45
C PHE A 34 -43.00 -32.92 -27.63
N PRO A 35 -42.62 -32.80 -26.35
CA PRO A 35 -42.89 -31.63 -25.53
C PRO A 35 -42.31 -30.35 -26.14
N ASP A 36 -42.97 -29.22 -25.85
CA ASP A 36 -42.46 -27.91 -26.23
C ASP A 36 -41.13 -27.64 -25.55
N LEU A 37 -40.23 -26.90 -26.26
CA LEU A 37 -38.93 -26.52 -25.74
C LEU A 37 -39.05 -25.65 -24.47
N GLN A 38 -38.51 -26.14 -23.36
CA GLN A 38 -38.44 -25.41 -22.10
C GLN A 38 -37.07 -24.73 -21.96
N LYS A 39 -37.08 -23.49 -21.45
CA LYS A 39 -35.84 -22.76 -21.08
C LYS A 39 -35.75 -22.70 -19.57
N ILE A 40 -34.67 -23.26 -19.02
CA ILE A 40 -34.45 -23.39 -17.60
C ILE A 40 -33.19 -22.61 -17.25
N GLU A 41 -33.29 -21.63 -16.37
CA GLU A 41 -32.14 -20.96 -15.76
C GLU A 41 -31.87 -21.57 -14.38
N CYS A 42 -30.58 -21.76 -14.08
CA CYS A 42 -30.15 -22.42 -12.85
C CYS A 42 -28.84 -21.81 -12.35
N ALA A 43 -28.66 -21.77 -11.04
CA ALA A 43 -27.41 -21.47 -10.39
C ALA A 43 -26.53 -22.73 -10.20
N VAL A 44 -25.30 -22.53 -9.77
CA VAL A 44 -24.40 -23.61 -9.35
C VAL A 44 -25.00 -24.35 -8.16
N GLY A 45 -25.02 -25.69 -8.21
CA GLY A 45 -25.57 -26.53 -7.16
C GLY A 45 -27.11 -26.61 -7.11
N ASP A 46 -27.82 -25.96 -8.04
CA ASP A 46 -29.28 -26.00 -8.10
C ASP A 46 -29.82 -27.40 -8.46
N THR A 47 -31.01 -27.63 -8.00
CA THR A 47 -31.85 -28.75 -8.46
C THR A 47 -33.12 -28.17 -9.10
N LYS A 48 -33.44 -28.56 -10.33
CA LYS A 48 -34.62 -28.12 -11.10
C LYS A 48 -35.46 -29.32 -11.52
N THR A 49 -36.69 -29.08 -11.78
CA THR A 49 -37.59 -30.09 -12.30
C THR A 49 -38.03 -29.78 -13.72
N LEU A 50 -38.04 -30.78 -14.57
CA LEU A 50 -38.58 -30.76 -15.93
C LEU A 50 -39.81 -31.64 -15.97
N THR A 51 -40.98 -31.05 -16.24
CA THR A 51 -42.24 -31.78 -16.34
C THR A 51 -42.70 -31.75 -17.79
N PHE A 52 -43.09 -32.89 -18.33
CA PHE A 52 -43.62 -33.05 -19.69
C PHE A 52 -44.54 -34.25 -19.81
N GLU A 53 -45.33 -34.28 -20.88
CA GLU A 53 -46.12 -35.43 -21.26
C GLU A 53 -45.42 -36.19 -22.39
N ALA A 54 -45.28 -37.50 -22.24
CA ALA A 54 -44.64 -38.38 -23.23
C ALA A 54 -45.72 -39.28 -23.89
N THR A 55 -45.67 -39.36 -25.22
CA THR A 55 -46.61 -40.17 -26.00
C THR A 55 -46.10 -41.60 -26.28
N ASP A 56 -44.82 -41.87 -25.98
CA ASP A 56 -44.18 -43.18 -26.09
C ASP A 56 -43.06 -43.30 -25.04
N ASN A 57 -42.42 -44.47 -24.97
CA ASN A 57 -41.20 -44.64 -24.16
C ASN A 57 -40.12 -43.71 -24.65
N TRP A 58 -39.43 -43.08 -23.71
CA TRP A 58 -38.45 -42.05 -23.99
C TRP A 58 -37.12 -42.27 -23.28
N ILE A 59 -36.09 -41.71 -23.87
CA ILE A 59 -34.75 -41.54 -23.26
C ILE A 59 -34.38 -40.08 -23.37
N LEU A 60 -34.00 -39.47 -22.26
CA LEU A 60 -33.50 -38.10 -22.19
C LEU A 60 -32.01 -38.11 -21.94
N ILE A 61 -31.26 -37.31 -22.71
CA ILE A 61 -29.82 -37.25 -22.66
C ILE A 61 -29.39 -35.78 -22.44
N SER A 62 -28.54 -35.56 -21.47
CA SER A 62 -27.87 -34.27 -21.28
C SER A 62 -26.62 -34.14 -22.14
N SER A 63 -26.43 -32.98 -22.78
CA SER A 63 -25.27 -32.66 -23.58
C SER A 63 -24.04 -32.23 -22.78
N SER A 64 -24.17 -32.08 -21.44
CA SER A 64 -23.13 -31.52 -20.60
C SER A 64 -22.97 -32.26 -19.28
N LEU A 65 -21.71 -32.40 -18.81
CA LEU A 65 -21.40 -33.10 -17.55
C LEU A 65 -21.85 -32.33 -16.31
N TRP A 66 -21.99 -31.01 -16.38
CA TRP A 66 -22.42 -30.17 -15.28
C TRP A 66 -23.94 -30.15 -15.08
N CYS A 67 -24.72 -30.69 -16.02
CA CYS A 67 -26.17 -30.83 -15.97
C CYS A 67 -26.48 -32.33 -16.06
N TYR A 68 -26.94 -32.92 -14.98
CA TYR A 68 -27.08 -34.38 -14.89
C TYR A 68 -28.37 -34.79 -14.18
N PHE A 69 -28.67 -36.08 -14.24
CA PHE A 69 -29.74 -36.73 -13.53
C PHE A 69 -29.17 -37.58 -12.41
N GLU A 70 -29.99 -38.01 -11.51
CA GLU A 70 -29.65 -38.96 -10.46
C GLU A 70 -30.49 -40.22 -10.59
N GLN A 71 -29.87 -41.37 -10.59
CA GLN A 71 -30.51 -42.64 -10.58
C GLN A 71 -29.84 -43.56 -9.54
N ASP A 72 -30.64 -44.07 -8.60
CA ASP A 72 -30.16 -44.92 -7.50
C ASP A 72 -29.04 -44.29 -6.64
N GLY A 73 -29.03 -42.96 -6.55
CA GLY A 73 -28.02 -42.20 -5.83
C GLY A 73 -26.72 -41.98 -6.62
N GLU A 74 -26.64 -42.37 -7.88
CA GLU A 74 -25.49 -42.17 -8.76
C GLU A 74 -25.80 -41.14 -9.84
N GLN A 75 -24.82 -40.32 -10.17
CA GLN A 75 -24.88 -39.32 -11.24
C GLN A 75 -24.94 -40.04 -12.59
N THR A 76 -25.96 -39.68 -13.42
CA THR A 76 -26.10 -40.16 -14.77
C THR A 76 -26.45 -39.02 -15.73
N PHE A 77 -26.09 -39.18 -17.00
CA PHE A 77 -26.38 -38.21 -18.07
C PHE A 77 -27.53 -38.65 -18.96
N THR A 78 -28.14 -39.77 -18.61
CA THR A 78 -29.31 -40.32 -19.30
C THR A 78 -30.35 -40.74 -18.28
N CYS A 79 -31.59 -40.46 -18.57
CA CYS A 79 -32.72 -41.05 -17.86
C CYS A 79 -33.78 -41.48 -18.85
N SER A 80 -34.68 -42.35 -18.45
CA SER A 80 -35.72 -42.91 -19.31
C SER A 80 -37.03 -43.08 -18.56
N GLY A 81 -38.11 -43.11 -19.30
CA GLY A 81 -39.43 -43.34 -18.74
C GLY A 81 -40.45 -43.83 -19.77
N GLY A 82 -41.69 -43.99 -19.34
CA GLY A 82 -42.80 -44.47 -20.15
C GLY A 82 -43.74 -43.35 -20.59
N VAL A 83 -44.90 -43.74 -21.11
CA VAL A 83 -45.96 -42.85 -21.55
C VAL A 83 -46.62 -42.12 -20.39
N GLY A 84 -47.18 -40.93 -20.66
CA GLY A 84 -47.92 -40.10 -19.72
C GLY A 84 -47.11 -38.93 -19.14
N GLU A 85 -47.67 -38.32 -18.10
CA GLU A 85 -47.00 -37.21 -17.40
C GLU A 85 -45.75 -37.67 -16.67
N GLN A 86 -44.64 -37.01 -16.93
CA GLN A 86 -43.34 -37.33 -16.40
C GLN A 86 -42.75 -36.11 -15.69
N THR A 87 -42.02 -36.36 -14.61
CA THR A 87 -41.23 -35.33 -13.91
C THR A 87 -39.83 -35.86 -13.75
N VAL A 88 -38.85 -35.14 -14.30
CA VAL A 88 -37.41 -35.44 -14.22
C VAL A 88 -36.74 -34.40 -13.39
N THR A 89 -35.95 -34.83 -12.44
CA THR A 89 -35.11 -33.94 -11.64
C THR A 89 -33.75 -33.74 -12.34
N ILE A 90 -33.40 -32.47 -12.53
CA ILE A 90 -32.15 -32.06 -13.14
C ILE A 90 -31.27 -31.51 -12.02
N HIS A 91 -30.04 -32.01 -11.89
CA HIS A 91 -29.03 -31.56 -10.96
C HIS A 91 -27.97 -30.77 -11.68
N ILE A 92 -27.54 -29.68 -11.09
CA ILE A 92 -26.50 -28.79 -11.60
C ILE A 92 -25.26 -28.95 -10.71
N SER A 93 -24.12 -29.33 -11.29
CA SER A 93 -22.91 -29.50 -10.50
C SER A 93 -22.46 -28.15 -9.88
N ASP A 94 -21.81 -28.24 -8.73
CA ASP A 94 -21.20 -27.11 -8.03
C ASP A 94 -19.80 -26.77 -8.53
N ASP A 95 -19.33 -27.46 -9.56
CA ASP A 95 -18.03 -27.20 -10.21
C ASP A 95 -18.05 -25.84 -10.90
N ALA A 96 -17.59 -24.81 -10.23
CA ALA A 96 -17.45 -23.46 -10.74
C ALA A 96 -16.10 -23.30 -11.46
N THR A 97 -16.02 -23.71 -12.74
CA THR A 97 -14.75 -23.70 -13.46
C THR A 97 -14.37 -22.37 -14.11
N GLU A 98 -15.35 -21.58 -14.57
CA GLU A 98 -15.10 -20.29 -15.21
C GLU A 98 -16.21 -19.29 -14.84
N LEU A 99 -15.93 -18.42 -13.85
CA LEU A 99 -16.93 -17.49 -13.29
C LEU A 99 -17.51 -16.50 -14.30
N MET A 100 -16.74 -16.12 -15.32
CA MET A 100 -17.18 -15.16 -16.35
C MET A 100 -17.89 -15.80 -17.51
N LYS A 101 -18.09 -17.12 -17.52
CA LYS A 101 -18.66 -17.84 -18.64
C LYS A 101 -20.06 -18.35 -18.32
N SER A 102 -20.99 -18.10 -19.21
CA SER A 102 -22.29 -18.74 -19.21
C SER A 102 -22.20 -20.11 -19.89
N TYR A 103 -22.83 -21.10 -19.31
CA TYR A 103 -22.87 -22.46 -19.84
C TYR A 103 -24.28 -22.81 -20.28
N LYS A 104 -24.38 -23.58 -21.39
CA LYS A 104 -25.64 -24.14 -21.88
C LYS A 104 -25.56 -25.64 -21.98
N ALA A 105 -26.60 -26.34 -21.57
CA ALA A 105 -26.81 -27.75 -21.82
C ALA A 105 -28.13 -27.94 -22.55
N GLU A 106 -28.14 -28.85 -23.50
CA GLU A 106 -29.34 -29.28 -24.19
C GLU A 106 -29.78 -30.65 -23.65
N LEU A 107 -31.05 -30.77 -23.30
CA LEU A 107 -31.65 -32.03 -22.96
C LEU A 107 -32.42 -32.57 -24.19
N THR A 108 -31.81 -33.59 -24.78
CA THR A 108 -32.35 -34.21 -26.03
C THR A 108 -33.16 -35.45 -25.67
N MET A 109 -34.40 -35.46 -26.06
CA MET A 109 -35.28 -36.59 -25.91
C MET A 109 -35.24 -37.44 -27.18
N THR A 110 -35.14 -38.75 -26.99
CA THR A 110 -35.38 -39.78 -28.07
C THR A 110 -36.66 -40.51 -27.74
N MET A 111 -37.60 -40.54 -28.69
CA MET A 111 -38.90 -41.19 -28.56
C MET A 111 -39.31 -41.76 -29.92
N ALA A 112 -39.79 -43.02 -30.01
CA ALA A 112 -40.12 -43.71 -31.25
C ALA A 112 -39.09 -43.55 -32.35
N GLY A 113 -37.79 -43.61 -32.06
CA GLY A 113 -36.68 -43.47 -33.02
C GLY A 113 -36.37 -42.05 -33.50
N SER A 114 -37.15 -41.04 -33.12
CA SER A 114 -36.94 -39.62 -33.44
C SER A 114 -36.28 -38.90 -32.25
N ARG A 115 -35.64 -37.78 -32.54
CA ARG A 115 -34.92 -36.97 -31.53
C ARG A 115 -35.31 -35.51 -31.59
N GLN A 116 -35.51 -34.89 -30.40
CA GLN A 116 -35.73 -33.46 -30.29
C GLN A 116 -35.14 -32.92 -28.98
N VAL A 117 -34.61 -31.69 -29.03
CA VAL A 117 -34.22 -30.93 -27.82
C VAL A 117 -35.53 -30.44 -27.18
N ILE A 118 -35.79 -30.85 -25.95
CA ILE A 118 -37.00 -30.48 -25.18
C ILE A 118 -36.69 -29.50 -24.06
N ALA A 119 -35.41 -29.32 -23.70
CA ALA A 119 -35.04 -28.30 -22.74
C ALA A 119 -33.66 -27.73 -23.06
N GLU A 120 -33.51 -26.41 -22.90
CA GLU A 120 -32.25 -25.69 -22.83
C GLU A 120 -32.03 -25.25 -21.39
N VAL A 121 -30.97 -25.77 -20.76
CA VAL A 121 -30.59 -25.40 -19.40
C VAL A 121 -29.44 -24.41 -19.49
N THR A 122 -29.60 -23.23 -18.91
CA THR A 122 -28.61 -22.19 -18.90
C THR A 122 -28.12 -21.95 -17.47
N ARG A 123 -26.81 -22.02 -17.26
CA ARG A 123 -26.15 -21.55 -16.05
C ARG A 123 -25.44 -20.23 -16.41
N PRO A 124 -25.99 -19.08 -15.97
CA PRO A 124 -25.40 -17.79 -16.26
C PRO A 124 -24.01 -17.68 -15.60
N SER A 125 -23.17 -16.76 -16.08
CA SER A 125 -21.93 -16.42 -15.41
C SER A 125 -22.25 -15.77 -14.05
N THR A 126 -21.51 -16.17 -13.02
CA THR A 126 -21.62 -15.54 -11.68
C THR A 126 -20.81 -14.26 -11.59
N GLY A 127 -19.81 -14.10 -12.49
CA GLY A 127 -18.88 -13.01 -12.44
C GLY A 127 -17.81 -13.19 -11.34
N TYR A 128 -16.86 -12.28 -11.33
CA TYR A 128 -15.93 -12.16 -10.21
C TYR A 128 -16.57 -11.31 -9.11
N GLU A 129 -16.44 -11.78 -7.87
CA GLU A 129 -16.86 -11.09 -6.67
C GLU A 129 -15.64 -10.93 -5.75
N LEU A 130 -15.39 -9.71 -5.30
CA LEU A 130 -14.37 -9.41 -4.32
C LEU A 130 -14.93 -8.37 -3.37
N HIS A 131 -14.85 -8.69 -2.10
CA HIS A 131 -15.30 -7.86 -1.00
C HIS A 131 -14.11 -7.46 -0.13
N ALA A 132 -14.05 -6.19 0.23
CA ALA A 132 -13.08 -5.67 1.18
C ALA A 132 -13.81 -5.09 2.39
N PHE A 133 -13.41 -5.48 3.59
CA PHE A 133 -14.07 -5.10 4.82
C PHE A 133 -13.11 -4.43 5.80
N ASP A 134 -13.67 -3.62 6.70
CA ASP A 134 -12.96 -3.03 7.82
C ASP A 134 -12.36 -4.10 8.77
N ALA A 135 -11.65 -3.65 9.77
CA ALA A 135 -10.97 -4.52 10.74
C ALA A 135 -11.93 -5.48 11.47
N GLU A 136 -13.14 -5.02 11.75
CA GLU A 136 -14.22 -5.75 12.41
C GLU A 136 -15.08 -6.57 11.45
N GLN A 137 -14.84 -6.47 10.16
CA GLN A 137 -15.59 -7.12 9.08
C GLN A 137 -17.10 -6.76 9.09
N THR A 138 -17.41 -5.53 9.46
CA THR A 138 -18.79 -5.01 9.56
C THR A 138 -19.14 -4.01 8.48
N ILE A 139 -18.15 -3.30 7.96
CA ILE A 139 -18.32 -2.25 6.96
C ILE A 139 -17.57 -2.67 5.70
N GLU A 140 -18.29 -2.77 4.59
CA GLU A 140 -17.71 -3.03 3.29
C GLU A 140 -17.19 -1.74 2.66
N TYR A 141 -15.97 -1.79 2.11
CA TYR A 141 -15.38 -0.72 1.34
C TYR A 141 -15.85 -0.81 -0.12
N THR A 142 -16.38 0.29 -0.60
CA THR A 142 -16.94 0.45 -1.95
C THR A 142 -16.46 1.75 -2.60
N ALA A 143 -16.95 2.05 -3.79
CA ALA A 143 -16.68 3.33 -4.44
C ALA A 143 -17.23 4.53 -3.64
N GLU A 144 -18.38 4.34 -2.98
CA GLU A 144 -19.03 5.35 -2.13
C GLU A 144 -18.42 5.41 -0.72
N ASN A 145 -17.79 4.32 -0.29
CA ASN A 145 -17.14 4.19 1.01
C ASN A 145 -15.72 3.64 0.82
N PRO A 146 -14.75 4.43 0.38
CA PRO A 146 -13.40 3.98 0.11
C PRO A 146 -12.66 3.58 1.39
N TYR A 147 -11.67 2.69 1.26
CA TYR A 147 -10.71 2.46 2.34
C TYR A 147 -9.90 3.74 2.58
N VAL A 148 -9.82 4.17 3.84
CA VAL A 148 -9.01 5.33 4.21
C VAL A 148 -7.67 4.86 4.77
N GLN A 149 -6.60 5.22 4.06
CA GLN A 149 -5.23 4.93 4.47
C GLN A 149 -4.84 5.77 5.67
N ASP A 150 -4.43 5.11 6.73
CA ASP A 150 -3.89 5.74 7.93
C ASP A 150 -2.45 6.25 7.70
N TYR A 151 -2.18 7.45 8.15
CA TYR A 151 -0.84 8.04 8.15
C TYR A 151 0.18 7.19 8.92
N GLY A 152 -0.22 6.60 10.04
CA GLY A 152 0.63 5.76 10.90
C GLY A 152 0.89 4.35 10.37
N GLY A 153 0.25 3.95 9.28
CA GLY A 153 0.42 2.63 8.66
C GLY A 153 -0.07 1.47 9.53
N LYS A 154 -1.06 1.70 10.40
CA LYS A 154 -1.63 0.67 11.29
C LYS A 154 -2.97 0.15 10.82
N ALA A 155 -3.67 0.91 9.98
CA ALA A 155 -4.95 0.50 9.42
C ALA A 155 -4.77 -0.70 8.49
N TYR A 156 -5.75 -1.58 8.50
CA TYR A 156 -5.78 -2.77 7.66
C TYR A 156 -7.22 -3.09 7.27
N PHE A 157 -7.36 -3.93 6.26
CA PHE A 157 -8.65 -4.44 5.83
C PHE A 157 -8.58 -5.92 5.50
N TRP A 158 -9.74 -6.56 5.42
CA TRP A 158 -9.88 -7.95 5.03
C TRP A 158 -10.42 -8.03 3.61
N VAL A 159 -9.93 -8.98 2.85
CA VAL A 159 -10.37 -9.26 1.48
C VAL A 159 -10.82 -10.70 1.38
N SER A 160 -12.00 -10.90 0.78
CA SER A 160 -12.49 -12.20 0.34
C SER A 160 -12.94 -12.13 -1.11
N SER A 161 -12.84 -13.25 -1.83
CA SER A 161 -13.25 -13.34 -3.24
C SER A 161 -13.70 -14.75 -3.59
N ASN A 162 -14.54 -14.88 -4.60
CA ASN A 162 -14.93 -16.16 -5.19
C ASN A 162 -13.87 -16.72 -6.16
N ALA A 163 -12.75 -16.01 -6.36
CA ALA A 163 -11.63 -16.43 -7.19
C ALA A 163 -10.28 -16.18 -6.49
N ASP A 164 -9.25 -16.95 -6.86
CA ASP A 164 -7.88 -16.63 -6.47
C ASP A 164 -7.48 -15.26 -7.02
N TRP A 165 -6.82 -14.45 -6.21
CA TRP A 165 -6.48 -13.10 -6.55
C TRP A 165 -5.05 -12.72 -6.18
N ILE A 166 -4.53 -11.71 -6.86
CA ILE A 166 -3.29 -11.00 -6.57
C ILE A 166 -3.61 -9.51 -6.60
N VAL A 167 -3.11 -8.74 -5.64
CA VAL A 167 -3.22 -7.28 -5.62
C VAL A 167 -1.92 -6.64 -6.07
N GLU A 168 -2.03 -5.62 -6.89
CA GLU A 168 -0.89 -4.81 -7.33
C GLU A 168 -0.74 -3.57 -6.47
N SER A 169 0.51 -3.23 -6.13
CA SER A 169 0.84 -1.99 -5.44
C SER A 169 0.43 -0.78 -6.28
N SER A 170 -0.11 0.22 -5.63
CA SER A 170 -0.36 1.52 -6.26
C SER A 170 0.91 2.38 -6.27
N GLU A 171 0.82 3.56 -6.87
CA GLU A 171 1.93 4.51 -6.91
C GLU A 171 2.38 4.93 -5.49
N SER A 172 1.42 5.15 -4.58
CA SER A 172 1.67 5.70 -3.24
C SER A 172 1.69 4.66 -2.12
N LEU A 173 1.26 3.41 -2.38
CA LEU A 173 1.18 2.36 -1.38
C LEU A 173 2.25 1.28 -1.56
N ASP A 174 2.85 0.88 -0.46
CA ASP A 174 3.76 -0.25 -0.35
C ASP A 174 3.04 -1.47 0.25
N LEU A 175 2.95 -2.54 -0.52
CA LEU A 175 2.37 -3.82 -0.11
C LEU A 175 3.45 -4.89 0.17
N SER A 176 4.73 -4.54 0.17
CA SER A 176 5.83 -5.51 0.29
C SER A 176 5.87 -6.26 1.63
N LYS A 177 5.21 -5.70 2.66
CA LYS A 177 5.19 -6.26 4.02
C LYS A 177 3.85 -6.86 4.42
N THR A 178 2.94 -7.05 3.48
CA THR A 178 1.62 -7.63 3.72
C THR A 178 1.31 -8.75 2.73
N ASN A 179 0.16 -9.39 2.88
CA ASN A 179 -0.30 -10.37 1.90
C ASN A 179 -0.69 -9.66 0.60
N ILE A 180 -0.19 -10.14 -0.52
CA ILE A 180 -0.49 -9.61 -1.85
C ILE A 180 -1.33 -10.58 -2.70
N SER A 181 -1.78 -11.69 -2.12
CA SER A 181 -2.60 -12.70 -2.79
C SER A 181 -3.49 -13.44 -1.81
N GLY A 182 -4.56 -14.02 -2.32
CA GLY A 182 -5.47 -14.89 -1.57
C GLY A 182 -6.08 -15.96 -2.48
N GLU A 183 -6.57 -17.02 -1.85
CA GLU A 183 -7.32 -18.09 -2.50
C GLU A 183 -8.81 -17.83 -2.39
N ALA A 184 -9.57 -18.37 -3.35
CA ALA A 184 -11.03 -18.31 -3.35
C ALA A 184 -11.63 -18.77 -2.02
N GLY A 185 -12.59 -18.02 -1.49
CA GLY A 185 -13.30 -18.32 -0.24
C GLY A 185 -12.54 -18.00 1.04
N ASN A 186 -11.27 -17.59 0.99
CA ASN A 186 -10.48 -17.24 2.17
C ASN A 186 -10.51 -15.74 2.46
N ASN A 187 -10.60 -15.38 3.75
CA ASN A 187 -10.39 -14.01 4.20
C ASN A 187 -8.90 -13.76 4.41
N VAL A 188 -8.37 -12.74 3.76
CA VAL A 188 -6.95 -12.37 3.81
C VAL A 188 -6.80 -10.95 4.30
N LYS A 189 -5.97 -10.75 5.31
CA LYS A 189 -5.65 -9.44 5.87
C LYS A 189 -4.62 -8.73 5.00
N ILE A 190 -4.91 -7.47 4.64
CA ILE A 190 -3.98 -6.57 3.95
C ILE A 190 -3.73 -5.34 4.83
N THR A 191 -2.46 -5.01 5.02
CA THR A 191 -2.01 -3.83 5.78
C THR A 191 -1.12 -2.99 4.86
N PRO A 192 -1.69 -2.07 4.06
CA PRO A 192 -0.90 -1.24 3.18
C PRO A 192 -0.12 -0.20 3.99
N LEU A 193 1.05 0.14 3.50
CA LEU A 193 1.89 1.20 4.06
C LEU A 193 2.03 2.32 3.04
N LEU A 194 2.19 3.55 3.51
CA LEU A 194 2.58 4.65 2.63
C LEU A 194 4.00 4.41 2.14
N LYS A 195 4.24 4.56 0.84
CA LYS A 195 5.59 4.51 0.30
C LYS A 195 6.43 5.64 0.89
N GLN A 196 7.69 5.32 1.12
CA GLN A 196 8.69 6.32 1.47
C GLN A 196 8.79 7.33 0.30
N GLY A 197 8.81 8.59 0.63
CA GLY A 197 8.83 9.68 -0.34
C GLY A 197 7.92 10.82 0.09
N THR A 198 8.28 12.01 -0.30
CA THR A 198 7.72 13.23 0.28
C THR A 198 6.34 13.57 -0.27
N GLU A 199 6.19 13.54 -1.58
CA GLU A 199 4.98 14.04 -2.23
C GLU A 199 3.71 13.26 -1.85
N ASN A 200 3.81 11.93 -1.80
CA ASN A 200 2.69 11.05 -1.48
C ASN A 200 2.22 11.13 -0.02
N ARG A 201 2.97 11.82 0.84
CA ARG A 201 2.68 11.95 2.27
C ARG A 201 2.14 13.32 2.64
N LYS A 202 2.48 14.35 1.87
CA LYS A 202 2.10 15.75 2.16
C LYS A 202 0.62 16.01 1.92
N THR A 203 0.11 15.57 0.76
CA THR A 203 -1.21 15.93 0.26
C THR A 203 -2.18 14.77 0.27
N ALA A 204 -3.47 15.10 0.27
CA ALA A 204 -4.51 14.09 0.09
C ALA A 204 -4.49 13.54 -1.34
N TRP A 205 -4.81 12.27 -1.48
CA TRP A 205 -4.94 11.59 -2.77
C TRP A 205 -5.99 10.48 -2.72
N THR A 206 -6.45 10.08 -3.89
CA THR A 206 -7.28 8.87 -4.08
C THR A 206 -6.67 8.03 -5.17
N GLN A 207 -6.47 6.76 -4.91
CA GLN A 207 -5.92 5.78 -5.83
C GLN A 207 -6.73 4.49 -5.76
N GLU A 208 -6.43 3.53 -6.65
CA GLU A 208 -7.08 2.23 -6.66
C GLU A 208 -6.06 1.11 -6.41
N LEU A 209 -6.40 0.16 -5.56
CA LEU A 209 -5.76 -1.14 -5.51
C LEU A 209 -6.45 -2.05 -6.52
N ILE A 210 -5.69 -2.62 -7.45
CA ILE A 210 -6.20 -3.44 -8.53
C ILE A 210 -6.00 -4.91 -8.18
N PHE A 211 -7.10 -5.63 -8.04
CA PHE A 211 -7.10 -7.06 -7.81
C PHE A 211 -7.27 -7.80 -9.13
N LYS A 212 -6.40 -8.76 -9.39
CA LYS A 212 -6.38 -9.56 -10.61
C LYS A 212 -6.38 -11.04 -10.28
N ASN A 213 -6.93 -11.85 -11.16
CA ASN A 213 -6.80 -13.30 -11.07
C ASN A 213 -5.41 -13.76 -11.56
N ARG A 214 -5.12 -15.05 -11.45
CA ARG A 214 -3.84 -15.65 -11.92
C ARG A 214 -3.58 -15.50 -13.43
N LYS A 215 -4.62 -15.18 -14.23
CA LYS A 215 -4.50 -14.92 -15.67
C LYS A 215 -4.22 -13.45 -15.97
N GLY A 216 -4.23 -12.57 -14.97
CA GLY A 216 -4.05 -11.13 -15.12
C GLY A 216 -5.35 -10.36 -15.43
N GLU A 217 -6.51 -11.01 -15.40
CA GLU A 217 -7.80 -10.35 -15.58
C GLU A 217 -8.18 -9.61 -14.30
N VAL A 218 -8.71 -8.41 -14.43
CA VAL A 218 -9.13 -7.59 -13.29
C VAL A 218 -10.38 -8.21 -12.67
N ILE A 219 -10.31 -8.54 -11.39
CA ILE A 219 -11.43 -9.02 -10.58
C ILE A 219 -12.21 -7.82 -10.04
N SER A 220 -11.50 -6.89 -9.41
CA SER A 220 -12.08 -5.73 -8.74
C SER A 220 -11.05 -4.62 -8.59
N LYS A 221 -11.54 -3.44 -8.23
CA LYS A 221 -10.76 -2.27 -7.88
C LYS A 221 -11.27 -1.73 -6.55
N LEU A 222 -10.37 -1.58 -5.60
CA LEU A 222 -10.68 -0.99 -4.31
C LEU A 222 -10.18 0.46 -4.29
N PRO A 223 -11.06 1.46 -4.18
CA PRO A 223 -10.63 2.83 -4.01
C PRO A 223 -10.03 3.02 -2.62
N VAL A 224 -8.89 3.69 -2.59
CA VAL A 224 -8.14 4.04 -1.38
C VAL A 224 -8.02 5.55 -1.33
N HIS A 225 -8.45 6.12 -0.23
CA HIS A 225 -8.31 7.54 0.06
C HIS A 225 -7.25 7.75 1.14
N TYR A 226 -6.51 8.83 1.03
CA TYR A 226 -5.57 9.29 2.03
C TYR A 226 -5.73 10.80 2.22
N ASP A 227 -5.86 11.23 3.46
CA ASP A 227 -6.13 12.65 3.80
C ASP A 227 -4.89 13.55 3.82
N GLY A 228 -3.71 13.00 3.56
CA GLY A 228 -2.44 13.67 3.78
C GLY A 228 -1.94 13.53 5.22
N ILE A 229 -0.74 14.03 5.48
CA ILE A 229 -0.20 14.11 6.85
C ILE A 229 -1.12 14.95 7.73
N PRO A 230 -1.38 14.58 8.99
CA PRO A 230 -2.16 15.41 9.91
C PRO A 230 -1.62 16.84 10.00
N ALA A 231 -2.52 17.81 10.12
CA ALA A 231 -2.15 19.24 10.09
C ALA A 231 -1.27 19.68 11.28
N ASP A 232 -1.22 18.89 12.35
CA ASP A 232 -0.37 19.09 13.53
C ASP A 232 0.95 18.31 13.50
N LYS A 233 1.18 17.55 12.42
CA LYS A 233 2.38 16.70 12.25
C LYS A 233 3.35 17.26 11.23
N ILE A 234 4.60 17.01 11.51
CA ILE A 234 5.71 17.28 10.59
C ILE A 234 6.68 16.10 10.64
N GLU A 235 7.31 15.81 9.53
CA GLU A 235 8.40 14.83 9.44
C GLU A 235 9.59 15.45 8.70
N PHE A 236 10.76 14.94 9.00
CA PHE A 236 11.99 15.30 8.33
C PHE A 236 12.57 14.08 7.65
N SER A 237 13.47 14.29 6.71
CA SER A 237 14.14 13.21 5.98
C SER A 237 14.90 12.21 6.87
N ASN A 238 14.98 12.48 8.17
CA ASN A 238 15.50 11.60 9.20
C ASN A 238 14.67 11.66 10.47
N ASP A 239 14.34 10.49 11.01
CA ASP A 239 13.56 10.32 12.23
C ASP A 239 14.32 10.66 13.51
N ASN A 240 15.62 10.92 13.42
CA ASN A 240 16.48 11.18 14.58
C ASN A 240 17.14 12.56 14.46
N ILE A 241 16.80 13.44 15.38
CA ILE A 241 17.36 14.77 15.52
C ILE A 241 18.91 14.80 15.53
N TYR A 242 19.54 13.80 16.16
CA TYR A 242 21.00 13.68 16.17
C TYR A 242 21.59 13.32 14.81
N SER A 243 20.78 12.74 13.92
CA SER A 243 21.17 12.45 12.53
C SER A 243 21.02 13.67 11.62
N ASN A 244 20.31 14.70 12.07
CA ASN A 244 20.13 15.96 11.34
C ASN A 244 21.11 17.05 11.85
N LYS A 245 22.28 16.64 12.29
CA LYS A 245 23.35 17.55 12.67
C LYS A 245 24.11 18.03 11.44
N ILE A 246 24.12 19.34 11.23
CA ILE A 246 24.85 20.02 10.17
C ILE A 246 26.05 20.70 10.79
N LYS A 247 27.25 20.41 10.29
CA LYS A 247 28.46 21.10 10.67
C LYS A 247 28.87 22.03 9.55
N ALA A 248 28.85 23.33 9.81
CA ALA A 248 29.26 24.36 8.88
C ALA A 248 30.71 24.73 9.08
N SER A 249 31.45 24.98 8.00
CA SER A 249 32.79 25.58 8.05
C SER A 249 32.74 27.03 8.58
N VAL A 250 33.86 27.53 9.03
CA VAL A 250 33.97 28.88 9.61
C VAL A 250 33.57 29.97 8.61
N ASP A 251 33.94 29.80 7.35
CA ASP A 251 33.61 30.74 6.26
C ASP A 251 32.16 30.58 5.75
N GLY A 252 31.47 29.47 6.10
CA GLY A 252 30.11 29.17 5.61
C GLY A 252 30.09 28.64 4.18
N GLU A 253 31.23 28.24 3.63
CA GLU A 253 31.31 27.79 2.23
C GLU A 253 31.27 26.27 2.08
N SER A 254 31.31 25.51 3.18
CA SER A 254 31.20 24.07 3.15
C SER A 254 30.50 23.51 4.38
N TYR A 255 29.82 22.37 4.18
CA TYR A 255 28.99 21.73 5.22
C TYR A 255 29.23 20.23 5.23
N THR A 256 29.12 19.63 6.40
CA THR A 256 29.00 18.17 6.55
C THR A 256 27.65 17.81 7.13
N PHE A 257 26.94 16.96 6.41
CA PHE A 257 25.65 16.45 6.83
C PHE A 257 25.50 14.98 6.43
N LYS A 258 25.17 14.10 7.37
CA LYS A 258 25.03 12.65 7.12
C LYS A 258 26.27 12.01 6.45
N ASN A 259 27.48 12.44 6.84
CA ASN A 259 28.73 12.02 6.24
C ASN A 259 28.88 12.39 4.74
N GLN A 260 28.13 13.35 4.26
CA GLN A 260 28.28 13.93 2.94
C GLN A 260 28.75 15.38 3.07
N SER A 261 29.49 15.84 2.08
CA SER A 261 29.95 17.22 1.99
C SER A 261 29.04 17.99 1.04
N TYR A 262 28.74 19.22 1.41
CA TYR A 262 27.94 20.18 0.63
C TYR A 262 28.73 21.48 0.50
N GLU A 263 28.50 22.18 -0.57
CA GLU A 263 29.16 23.46 -0.90
C GLU A 263 28.33 24.65 -0.36
N ALA A 264 28.69 25.84 -0.79
CA ALA A 264 28.14 27.11 -0.31
C ALA A 264 26.63 27.27 -0.49
N GLU A 265 26.02 26.54 -1.41
CA GLU A 265 24.56 26.51 -1.60
C GLU A 265 23.81 26.01 -0.36
N GLY A 266 24.50 25.30 0.53
CA GLY A 266 23.94 24.81 1.78
C GLY A 266 23.49 23.36 1.73
N VAL A 267 22.77 22.96 2.79
CA VAL A 267 22.32 21.58 3.02
C VAL A 267 20.82 21.48 2.83
N PRO A 268 20.31 20.60 1.96
CA PRO A 268 18.88 20.39 1.82
C PRO A 268 18.33 19.57 3.00
N LEU A 269 17.33 20.12 3.68
CA LEU A 269 16.52 19.44 4.68
C LEU A 269 15.12 19.22 4.11
N THR A 270 14.79 17.98 3.82
CA THR A 270 13.44 17.64 3.38
C THR A 270 12.45 17.77 4.53
N VAL A 271 11.40 18.53 4.31
CA VAL A 271 10.31 18.76 5.25
C VAL A 271 9.02 18.16 4.67
N ILE A 272 8.34 17.36 5.48
CA ILE A 272 7.04 16.79 5.13
C ILE A 272 6.01 17.40 6.07
N ALA A 273 5.23 18.33 5.56
CA ALA A 273 4.12 18.97 6.23
C ALA A 273 2.91 18.98 5.29
N ARG A 274 1.71 19.08 5.82
CA ARG A 274 0.49 19.14 5.02
C ARG A 274 0.53 20.36 4.10
N ASN A 275 0.45 20.13 2.77
CA ASN A 275 0.45 21.16 1.74
C ASN A 275 1.66 22.13 1.80
N ASP A 276 2.78 21.70 2.38
CA ASP A 276 3.94 22.56 2.67
C ASP A 276 3.62 23.79 3.55
N GLU A 277 2.57 23.68 4.39
CA GLU A 277 2.15 24.73 5.30
C GLU A 277 2.91 24.65 6.62
N TYR A 278 4.08 25.27 6.68
CA TYR A 278 4.91 25.34 7.89
C TYR A 278 5.58 26.71 8.06
N THR A 279 6.00 26.96 9.29
CA THR A 279 6.82 28.11 9.65
C THR A 279 8.07 27.62 10.37
N TYR A 280 9.22 28.22 10.08
CA TYR A 280 10.45 27.87 10.74
C TYR A 280 11.02 29.03 11.56
N VAL A 281 11.73 28.69 12.63
CA VAL A 281 12.46 29.60 13.48
C VAL A 281 13.86 29.04 13.77
N CYS A 282 14.83 29.92 13.89
CA CYS A 282 16.21 29.56 14.27
C CYS A 282 16.42 29.98 15.72
N VAL A 283 16.87 29.05 16.54
CA VAL A 283 17.11 29.27 17.97
C VAL A 283 18.56 28.93 18.28
N GLU A 284 19.35 29.97 18.58
CA GLU A 284 20.72 29.79 19.04
C GLU A 284 20.70 29.22 20.46
N TYR A 285 21.61 28.29 20.73
CA TYR A 285 21.78 27.78 22.06
C TYR A 285 23.23 27.80 22.49
N THR A 286 23.46 28.01 23.78
CA THR A 286 24.76 27.87 24.45
C THR A 286 24.58 26.95 25.65
N SER A 287 25.60 26.13 25.88
CA SER A 287 25.70 25.29 27.07
C SER A 287 26.97 25.70 27.82
N THR A 288 26.79 26.00 29.08
CA THR A 288 27.90 26.37 29.97
C THR A 288 27.95 25.40 31.15
N MET A 289 29.17 25.01 31.51
CA MET A 289 29.40 24.18 32.68
C MET A 289 30.68 24.67 33.35
N GLY A 290 30.57 25.06 34.60
CA GLY A 290 31.72 25.62 35.31
C GLY A 290 31.44 25.88 36.78
N PRO A 291 32.38 26.48 37.50
CA PRO A 291 32.21 26.81 38.91
C PRO A 291 30.97 27.71 39.20
N GLU A 292 30.68 28.59 38.25
CA GLU A 292 29.59 29.57 38.35
C GLU A 292 28.22 28.85 38.31
N THR A 293 28.13 27.72 37.60
CA THR A 293 26.91 26.88 37.52
C THR A 293 26.93 25.73 38.52
N GLY A 294 27.92 25.70 39.45
CA GLY A 294 28.10 24.58 40.37
C GLY A 294 28.46 23.26 39.67
N TRP A 295 29.10 23.33 38.49
CA TRP A 295 29.42 22.21 37.61
C TRP A 295 28.21 21.51 37.03
N ASN A 296 27.04 22.16 37.07
CA ASN A 296 25.89 21.69 36.30
C ASN A 296 25.92 22.31 34.91
N GLU A 297 25.37 21.62 33.94
CA GLU A 297 25.20 22.16 32.61
C GLU A 297 24.00 23.09 32.58
N GLU A 298 24.23 24.37 32.30
CA GLU A 298 23.17 25.35 32.07
C GLU A 298 23.04 25.67 30.59
N TRP A 299 21.82 25.62 30.12
CA TRP A 299 21.48 25.89 28.74
C TRP A 299 20.74 27.21 28.62
N SER A 300 21.14 27.99 27.63
CA SER A 300 20.50 29.25 27.28
C SER A 300 20.09 29.23 25.82
N PHE A 301 18.88 29.67 25.54
CA PHE A 301 18.31 29.69 24.19
C PHE A 301 17.92 31.11 23.81
N LYS A 302 18.11 31.45 22.52
CA LYS A 302 17.81 32.78 22.00
C LYS A 302 17.34 32.68 20.55
N LEU A 303 16.20 33.35 20.27
CA LEU A 303 15.70 33.48 18.90
C LEU A 303 16.67 34.30 18.04
N LEU A 304 17.05 33.75 16.91
CA LEU A 304 17.84 34.42 15.89
C LEU A 304 16.90 35.22 14.97
N THR A 305 16.96 36.54 15.03
CA THR A 305 16.10 37.41 14.23
C THR A 305 16.93 38.48 13.51
N GLY A 306 16.48 38.86 12.32
CA GLY A 306 17.05 39.98 11.55
C GLY A 306 18.56 39.82 11.31
N PHE A 307 19.34 40.89 11.54
CA PHE A 307 20.80 40.90 11.29
C PHE A 307 21.61 39.98 12.21
N LYS A 308 21.03 39.55 13.35
CA LYS A 308 21.64 38.61 14.26
C LYS A 308 21.51 37.16 13.84
N ASN A 309 20.62 36.91 12.88
CA ASN A 309 20.49 35.57 12.32
C ASN A 309 21.70 35.31 11.40
N TRP A 310 22.51 34.36 11.80
CA TRP A 310 23.66 33.91 11.05
C TRP A 310 23.35 32.72 10.14
N LEU A 311 22.14 32.14 10.23
CA LEU A 311 21.62 31.12 9.33
C LEU A 311 20.87 31.79 8.18
N TRP A 312 21.02 31.23 7.02
CA TRP A 312 20.23 31.55 5.85
C TRP A 312 19.41 30.31 5.49
N ILE A 313 18.11 30.45 5.49
CA ILE A 313 17.17 29.37 5.22
C ILE A 313 16.29 29.83 4.08
N GLU A 314 16.23 29.04 3.02
CA GLU A 314 15.38 29.29 1.85
C GLU A 314 14.68 28.00 1.41
N ASP A 315 13.46 28.12 0.91
CA ASP A 315 12.79 27.02 0.22
C ASP A 315 13.40 26.83 -1.16
N ASP A 316 13.76 25.58 -1.50
CA ASP A 316 14.13 25.24 -2.87
C ASP A 316 12.88 24.90 -3.72
N SER A 317 13.09 24.70 -5.03
CA SER A 317 12.00 24.31 -5.94
C SER A 317 11.55 22.85 -5.78
N GLU A 318 12.23 22.07 -4.92
CA GLU A 318 12.01 20.63 -4.72
C GLU A 318 11.32 20.33 -3.37
N GLY A 319 10.94 21.37 -2.61
CA GLY A 319 10.26 21.23 -1.31
C GLY A 319 11.21 20.92 -0.15
N ASN A 320 12.48 21.32 -0.26
CA ASN A 320 13.41 21.27 0.85
C ASN A 320 13.71 22.67 1.39
N LEU A 321 14.07 22.75 2.68
CA LEU A 321 14.70 23.90 3.24
C LEU A 321 16.21 23.81 3.00
N MET A 322 16.76 24.73 2.22
CA MET A 322 18.19 24.90 2.04
C MET A 322 18.76 25.67 3.24
N ILE A 323 19.70 25.06 3.94
CA ILE A 323 20.29 25.59 5.17
C ILE A 323 21.71 25.99 4.90
N ALA A 324 22.01 27.29 4.99
CA ALA A 324 23.35 27.84 4.88
C ALA A 324 23.68 28.71 6.10
N ALA A 325 24.96 28.95 6.32
CA ALA A 325 25.47 29.75 7.43
C ALA A 325 26.35 30.91 6.89
N LYS A 326 26.23 32.07 7.49
CA LYS A 326 27.17 33.19 7.23
C LYS A 326 28.52 32.85 7.83
N SER A 327 29.60 33.47 7.32
CA SER A 327 30.93 33.37 7.92
C SER A 327 30.87 33.73 9.41
N ASN A 328 31.72 33.04 10.17
CA ASN A 328 31.88 33.26 11.61
C ASN A 328 33.21 33.97 11.86
N ASP A 329 33.12 35.12 12.50
CA ASP A 329 34.28 35.91 12.92
C ASP A 329 34.49 35.89 14.45
N GLY A 330 33.76 35.02 15.16
CA GLY A 330 33.75 34.93 16.61
C GLY A 330 33.95 33.53 17.15
N ALA A 331 33.38 33.29 18.32
CA ALA A 331 33.37 31.99 18.98
C ALA A 331 32.50 30.95 18.20
N SER A 332 32.71 29.68 18.52
CA SER A 332 31.82 28.61 18.00
C SER A 332 30.37 28.89 18.36
N ARG A 333 29.50 28.59 17.48
CA ARG A 333 28.06 28.85 17.66
C ARG A 333 27.22 27.66 17.21
N SER A 334 26.07 27.53 17.83
CA SER A 334 25.15 26.43 17.56
C SER A 334 23.70 26.93 17.56
N ALA A 335 22.89 26.41 16.67
CA ALA A 335 21.48 26.76 16.60
C ALA A 335 20.61 25.56 16.22
N TYR A 336 19.42 25.51 16.75
CA TYR A 336 18.36 24.64 16.27
C TYR A 336 17.56 25.35 15.17
N LEU A 337 17.34 24.66 14.06
CA LEU A 337 16.27 24.99 13.14
C LEU A 337 15.03 24.22 13.57
N MET A 338 14.04 24.94 14.05
CA MET A 338 12.74 24.39 14.43
C MET A 338 11.74 24.70 13.32
N VAL A 339 11.00 23.70 12.88
CA VAL A 339 10.00 23.82 11.83
C VAL A 339 8.67 23.32 12.38
N PHE A 340 7.68 24.18 12.38
CA PHE A 340 6.36 23.90 12.94
C PHE A 340 5.31 23.90 11.85
N PRO A 341 4.35 22.96 11.84
CA PRO A 341 3.12 23.14 11.09
C PRO A 341 2.48 24.48 11.46
N ASN A 342 1.91 25.21 10.50
CA ASN A 342 1.35 26.54 10.77
C ASN A 342 0.27 26.52 11.86
N LEU A 343 -0.50 25.43 11.94
CA LEU A 343 -1.49 25.25 13.02
C LEU A 343 -0.84 25.25 14.41
N VAL A 344 0.28 24.53 14.54
CA VAL A 344 1.02 24.44 15.82
C VAL A 344 1.76 25.74 16.08
N TYR A 345 2.36 26.35 15.05
CA TYR A 345 3.09 27.61 15.20
C TYR A 345 2.24 28.71 15.80
N ALA A 346 0.99 28.83 15.39
CA ALA A 346 0.06 29.85 15.93
C ALA A 346 -0.15 29.73 17.46
N GLU A 347 -0.04 28.52 18.02
CA GLU A 347 -0.12 28.29 19.46
C GLU A 347 1.22 28.57 20.14
N VAL A 348 2.32 28.13 19.52
CA VAL A 348 3.70 28.24 20.03
C VAL A 348 4.17 29.70 20.01
N GLU A 349 3.78 30.49 19.02
CA GLU A 349 4.18 31.88 18.89
C GLU A 349 3.84 32.70 20.14
N ASN A 350 2.72 32.43 20.80
CA ASN A 350 2.31 33.06 22.02
C ASN A 350 3.07 32.57 23.28
N ASP A 351 3.78 31.44 23.17
CA ASP A 351 4.44 30.77 24.29
C ASP A 351 5.98 30.86 24.20
N PHE A 352 6.53 31.48 23.15
CA PHE A 352 7.96 31.52 22.90
C PHE A 352 8.79 31.97 24.09
N GLU A 353 8.34 33.01 24.79
CA GLU A 353 9.08 33.56 25.93
C GLU A 353 9.09 32.61 27.14
N ASN A 354 8.08 31.78 27.30
CA ASN A 354 7.88 30.99 28.52
C ASN A 354 8.22 29.49 28.33
N LYS A 355 8.05 28.95 27.15
CA LYS A 355 8.19 27.50 26.92
C LYS A 355 9.23 27.15 25.85
N VAL A 356 9.19 27.79 24.68
CA VAL A 356 10.00 27.40 23.54
C VAL A 356 11.48 27.65 23.82
N PHE A 357 11.83 28.72 24.52
CA PHE A 357 13.23 29.06 24.82
C PHE A 357 13.78 28.46 26.12
N SER A 358 13.04 27.61 26.76
CA SER A 358 13.53 26.80 27.88
C SER A 358 14.08 25.45 27.34
N LYS A 359 14.87 24.77 28.16
CA LYS A 359 15.33 23.42 27.85
C LYS A 359 14.14 22.46 27.69
N GLU A 360 13.18 22.58 28.57
CA GLU A 360 11.96 21.78 28.59
C GLU A 360 11.11 22.03 27.34
N GLY A 361 11.07 23.27 26.85
CA GLY A 361 10.39 23.61 25.60
C GLY A 361 11.14 23.06 24.38
N ILE A 362 12.38 23.50 24.14
CA ILE A 362 13.13 23.18 22.92
C ILE A 362 13.40 21.68 22.79
N VAL A 363 14.01 21.05 23.78
CA VAL A 363 14.43 19.64 23.71
C VAL A 363 13.47 18.67 24.39
N GLY A 364 12.38 19.16 24.95
CA GLY A 364 11.30 18.39 25.57
C GLY A 364 10.02 18.47 24.75
N GLU A 365 9.16 19.44 25.07
CA GLU A 365 7.80 19.56 24.52
C GLU A 365 7.79 19.69 22.99
N TYR A 366 8.69 20.50 22.42
CA TYR A 366 8.76 20.80 20.99
C TYR A 366 9.88 20.05 20.24
N SER A 367 10.47 19.04 20.86
CA SER A 367 11.59 18.28 20.26
C SER A 367 11.27 17.67 18.90
N ASN A 368 10.02 17.29 18.67
CA ASN A 368 9.56 16.72 17.39
C ASN A 368 9.57 17.73 16.23
N TYR A 369 9.67 19.03 16.54
CA TYR A 369 9.73 20.10 15.55
C TYR A 369 11.16 20.58 15.26
N ILE A 370 12.18 19.96 15.86
CA ILE A 370 13.57 20.26 15.52
C ILE A 370 13.93 19.56 14.22
N GLY A 371 14.07 20.34 13.15
CA GLY A 371 14.50 19.85 11.84
C GLY A 371 15.98 19.57 11.77
N ALA A 372 16.82 20.45 12.34
CA ALA A 372 18.26 20.31 12.32
C ALA A 372 18.94 21.00 13.52
N LEU A 373 20.12 20.49 13.91
CA LEU A 373 21.07 21.16 14.76
C LEU A 373 22.23 21.63 13.88
N ILE A 374 22.47 22.92 13.82
CA ILE A 374 23.56 23.53 13.06
C ILE A 374 24.65 23.96 14.01
N GLU A 375 25.87 23.49 13.76
CA GLU A 375 27.07 23.90 14.50
C GLU A 375 28.06 24.54 13.55
N GLN A 376 28.71 25.61 13.99
CA GLN A 376 29.78 26.27 13.26
C GLN A 376 30.96 26.54 14.18
N ASP A 377 32.16 26.16 13.74
CA ASP A 377 33.38 26.32 14.52
C ASP A 377 33.74 27.79 14.72
N ALA A 378 34.54 28.07 15.74
CA ALA A 378 35.08 29.40 16.01
C ALA A 378 36.01 29.85 14.89
N PHE A 379 36.00 31.13 14.62
CA PHE A 379 37.03 31.75 13.80
C PHE A 379 38.39 31.71 14.52
N VAL A 380 39.32 31.07 13.87
CA VAL A 380 40.70 31.07 14.32
C VAL A 380 41.49 32.06 13.46
N ALA A 381 41.81 33.20 13.99
CA ALA A 381 42.67 34.15 13.29
C ALA A 381 44.05 33.51 13.04
N THR A 382 44.28 33.07 11.83
CA THR A 382 45.63 32.73 11.37
C THR A 382 46.38 34.00 11.11
N SER A 383 46.85 34.65 12.16
CA SER A 383 47.95 35.59 12.01
C SER A 383 49.19 34.78 11.69
N GLY A 384 50.15 35.36 11.03
CA GLY A 384 51.46 34.72 10.80
C GLY A 384 52.19 34.27 12.08
N LEU A 385 51.53 34.43 13.19
CA LEU A 385 51.92 34.04 14.53
C LEU A 385 51.28 32.78 15.02
N SER A 386 50.50 32.22 14.21
CA SER A 386 49.72 31.02 14.59
C SER A 386 50.47 29.76 14.72
N ILE A 387 51.72 29.88 14.69
CA ILE A 387 52.49 28.82 15.28
C ILE A 387 51.93 28.35 16.57
N MET A 388 51.22 29.20 17.16
CA MET A 388 50.64 28.88 18.33
C MET A 388 49.63 27.91 18.27
N ASP A 389 49.21 27.67 17.25
CA ASP A 389 48.41 26.89 17.57
C ASP A 389 47.33 26.64 16.89
N SER A 390 47.63 25.75 16.29
CA SER A 390 46.64 24.85 15.93
C SER A 390 45.73 24.42 17.03
N TYR A 391 46.06 24.71 18.23
CA TYR A 391 45.27 24.23 19.32
C TYR A 391 44.31 25.23 19.79
N THR A 392 44.29 26.28 18.92
CA THR A 392 43.23 26.76 19.21
C THR A 392 43.00 27.70 20.22
N PHE A 393 43.60 28.72 20.24
CA PHE A 393 43.29 29.69 21.23
C PHE A 393 43.23 29.23 22.67
N ARG A 394 43.65 28.01 22.97
CA ARG A 394 43.86 27.60 24.33
C ARG A 394 45.21 28.03 24.72
N PRO A 395 45.36 28.86 25.70
CA PRO A 395 46.68 29.04 26.30
C PRO A 395 47.19 27.67 26.70
N LEU A 396 48.34 27.32 26.24
CA LEU A 396 49.06 26.16 26.79
C LEU A 396 49.39 26.47 28.23
N TYR A 397 49.08 25.53 29.10
CA TYR A 397 49.38 25.65 30.53
C TYR A 397 50.59 24.76 30.86
N ASP A 398 51.49 25.26 31.67
CA ASP A 398 52.55 24.45 32.26
C ASP A 398 51.96 23.43 33.25
N GLY A 399 52.77 22.51 33.71
CA GLY A 399 52.34 21.50 34.69
C GLY A 399 51.91 22.09 36.05
N ALA A 400 52.07 23.39 36.28
CA ALA A 400 51.60 24.11 37.45
C ALA A 400 50.36 24.94 37.20
N GLY A 401 49.79 24.86 35.97
CA GLY A 401 48.58 25.58 35.61
C GLY A 401 48.75 27.03 35.19
N ASN A 402 50.00 27.47 34.94
CA ASN A 402 50.25 28.81 34.44
C ASN A 402 50.20 28.82 32.91
N ALA A 403 49.59 29.85 32.34
CA ALA A 403 49.61 30.03 30.89
C ALA A 403 51.05 30.19 30.39
N ILE A 404 51.45 29.34 29.46
CA ILE A 404 52.71 29.45 28.77
C ILE A 404 52.60 30.65 27.83
N GLN A 405 53.39 31.64 28.09
CA GLN A 405 53.36 32.85 27.28
C GLN A 405 53.99 32.63 25.92
N ALA A 406 53.65 33.46 24.99
CA ALA A 406 54.17 33.45 23.64
C ALA A 406 55.67 33.83 23.51
N GLU A 407 56.38 34.00 24.59
CA GLU A 407 57.78 34.32 24.56
C GLU A 407 58.64 33.39 23.71
N PRO A 408 58.39 32.07 23.72
CA PRO A 408 59.15 31.20 22.83
C PRO A 408 58.93 31.48 21.35
N TYR A 409 57.88 32.07 21.01
CA TYR A 409 57.52 32.36 19.61
C TYR A 409 57.97 33.75 19.19
N ALA A 410 58.13 34.65 20.10
CA ALA A 410 58.67 35.98 19.80
C ALA A 410 60.05 35.93 19.18
N GLY A 411 60.81 34.89 19.49
CA GLY A 411 62.12 34.66 18.91
C GLY A 411 62.10 34.03 17.52
N GLU A 412 61.13 33.25 17.25
CA GLU A 412 60.98 32.57 15.95
C GLU A 412 60.39 33.48 14.88
N MET A 413 59.67 34.48 15.31
CA MET A 413 59.04 35.44 14.39
C MET A 413 60.02 36.52 13.89
N THR A 414 61.18 36.54 14.37
CA THR A 414 62.20 37.48 13.94
C THR A 414 63.20 36.89 12.94
N GLU A 415 63.06 35.67 12.62
CA GLU A 415 63.76 35.00 11.54
C GLU A 415 62.88 34.89 10.27
#